data_b9c92e6804d274225f5b51225065f57c
#
_entry.id   b9c92e6804d274225f5b51225065f57c
#
_cell.length_a   1.000
_cell.length_b   1.000
_cell.length_c   1.000
_cell.angle_alpha   90.00
_cell.angle_beta   90.00
_cell.angle_gamma   90.00
#
_symmetry.space_group_name_H-M   'P 1'
#
loop_
_entity.id
_entity.type
_entity.pdbx_description
1 polymer ?
#
loop_
_entity_poly.entity_id
_entity_poly.type
_entity_poly.pdbx_seq_one_letter_code
_entity_poly.pdbx_strand_id
1 'polypeptide(L)'
;MKRWYLGLVPLVIVAAGLVLGWSGDPDRPGDRQTIGIRFSKFEPQTVTVQAGTPISFELRNEDPIEHEWIVGDDLVHRVHRLGTEPYHDEIPTEVTLPAFETRTTVVTFDKPGEYLFICHLPGHEAYGMRGVVRVVE
;
A
#
# COMPACT_ATOMS: atom_id res chain seq x y z
N MET A 1 8.33 68.32 -38.71
CA MET A 1 9.07 67.06 -38.52
C MET A 1 8.37 66.32 -37.39
N LYS A 2 7.54 65.26 -37.67
CA LYS A 2 6.87 64.44 -36.70
C LYS A 2 7.67 63.15 -36.48
N ARG A 3 8.23 62.97 -35.27
CA ARG A 3 8.99 61.77 -34.92
C ARG A 3 7.95 60.74 -34.37
N TRP A 4 7.83 59.59 -35.06
CA TRP A 4 7.05 58.46 -34.64
C TRP A 4 7.93 57.59 -33.73
N TYR A 5 7.53 57.44 -32.47
CA TYR A 5 8.13 56.48 -31.55
C TYR A 5 7.39 55.13 -31.69
N LEU A 6 8.05 54.17 -32.29
CA LEU A 6 7.59 52.76 -32.27
C LEU A 6 7.90 52.18 -30.89
N GLY A 7 6.84 52.05 -30.09
CA GLY A 7 6.94 51.36 -28.80
C GLY A 7 7.05 49.87 -29.03
N LEU A 8 8.16 49.28 -28.61
CA LEU A 8 8.35 47.84 -28.51
C LEU A 8 7.57 47.36 -27.27
N VAL A 9 6.50 46.57 -27.50
CA VAL A 9 5.80 45.86 -26.43
C VAL A 9 6.57 44.56 -26.15
N PRO A 10 7.05 44.31 -24.93
CA PRO A 10 7.70 43.05 -24.63
C PRO A 10 6.67 41.93 -24.59
N LEU A 11 6.89 40.93 -25.41
CA LEU A 11 6.11 39.68 -25.38
C LEU A 11 6.50 38.87 -24.11
N VAL A 12 5.63 38.90 -23.10
CA VAL A 12 5.79 38.07 -21.91
C VAL A 12 5.31 36.67 -22.27
N ILE A 13 6.25 35.76 -22.51
CA ILE A 13 5.94 34.32 -22.65
C ILE A 13 5.73 33.76 -21.25
N VAL A 14 4.47 33.58 -20.86
CA VAL A 14 4.12 32.81 -19.68
C VAL A 14 4.26 31.34 -20.05
N ALA A 15 5.36 30.71 -19.65
CA ALA A 15 5.50 29.26 -19.71
C ALA A 15 4.54 28.64 -18.68
N ALA A 16 3.39 28.16 -19.13
CA ALA A 16 2.52 27.33 -18.31
C ALA A 16 3.23 26.00 -18.08
N GLY A 17 3.85 25.86 -16.93
CA GLY A 17 4.40 24.58 -16.46
C GLY A 17 3.24 23.61 -16.26
N LEU A 18 3.15 22.59 -17.11
CA LEU A 18 2.25 21.45 -16.90
C LEU A 18 2.79 20.69 -15.69
N VAL A 19 2.22 20.92 -14.52
CA VAL A 19 2.38 20.04 -13.37
C VAL A 19 1.52 18.81 -13.67
N LEU A 20 2.15 17.75 -14.19
CA LEU A 20 1.54 16.44 -14.25
C LEU A 20 1.42 15.92 -12.81
N GLY A 21 0.37 16.36 -12.11
CA GLY A 21 -0.05 15.75 -10.86
C GLY A 21 -0.49 14.32 -11.18
N TRP A 22 0.25 13.35 -10.70
CA TRP A 22 -0.17 11.96 -10.75
C TRP A 22 -1.31 11.79 -9.75
N SER A 23 -2.54 11.91 -10.21
CA SER A 23 -3.72 11.53 -9.47
C SER A 23 -3.93 10.03 -9.71
N GLY A 24 -3.30 9.19 -8.87
CA GLY A 24 -3.67 7.78 -8.79
C GLY A 24 -5.16 7.72 -8.43
N ASP A 25 -5.97 7.19 -9.30
CA ASP A 25 -7.38 6.90 -9.05
C ASP A 25 -7.43 5.64 -8.18
N PRO A 26 -7.85 5.72 -6.90
CA PRO A 26 -7.91 4.56 -6.02
C PRO A 26 -8.91 3.49 -6.49
N ASP A 27 -9.74 3.80 -7.48
CA ASP A 27 -10.70 2.88 -8.09
C ASP A 27 -10.20 2.30 -9.42
N ARG A 28 -8.95 2.57 -9.82
CA ARG A 28 -8.37 2.00 -11.03
C ARG A 28 -8.25 0.49 -10.90
N PRO A 29 -8.77 -0.30 -11.86
CA PRO A 29 -8.58 -1.75 -11.85
C PRO A 29 -7.09 -2.11 -11.85
N GLY A 30 -6.61 -2.77 -10.80
CA GLY A 30 -5.20 -3.09 -10.58
C GLY A 30 -4.59 -2.42 -9.35
N ASP A 31 -5.15 -1.28 -8.89
CA ASP A 31 -4.69 -0.59 -7.68
C ASP A 31 -5.43 -1.08 -6.41
N ARG A 32 -6.35 -2.04 -6.58
CA ARG A 32 -7.09 -2.67 -5.48
C ARG A 32 -6.80 -4.17 -5.43
N GLN A 33 -6.45 -4.63 -4.24
CA GLN A 33 -6.22 -6.04 -3.93
C GLN A 33 -7.17 -6.48 -2.83
N THR A 34 -7.81 -7.64 -2.98
CA THR A 34 -8.61 -8.25 -1.92
C THR A 34 -7.89 -9.49 -1.42
N ILE A 35 -7.70 -9.57 -0.10
CA ILE A 35 -7.13 -10.71 0.60
C ILE A 35 -8.16 -11.21 1.61
N GLY A 36 -8.69 -12.40 1.37
CA GLY A 36 -9.54 -13.12 2.32
C GLY A 36 -8.71 -13.85 3.37
N ILE A 37 -9.29 -14.01 4.56
CA ILE A 37 -8.75 -14.84 5.63
C ILE A 37 -9.80 -15.87 5.98
N ARG A 38 -9.45 -17.14 5.78
CA ARG A 38 -10.32 -18.26 6.07
C ARG A 38 -9.52 -19.47 6.56
N PHE A 39 -9.97 -20.08 7.65
CA PHE A 39 -9.27 -21.21 8.29
C PHE A 39 -7.81 -20.87 8.64
N SER A 40 -7.57 -19.66 9.16
CA SER A 40 -6.24 -19.10 9.46
C SER A 40 -5.27 -19.19 8.27
N LYS A 41 -5.77 -18.89 7.08
CA LYS A 41 -4.99 -18.78 5.83
C LYS A 41 -5.36 -17.51 5.09
N PHE A 42 -4.38 -16.88 4.48
CA PHE A 42 -4.60 -15.81 3.51
C PHE A 42 -4.92 -16.37 2.13
N GLU A 43 -5.85 -15.74 1.42
CA GLU A 43 -6.23 -16.11 0.06
C GLU A 43 -6.54 -14.85 -0.77
N PRO A 44 -5.78 -14.58 -1.85
CA PRO A 44 -4.62 -15.33 -2.32
C PRO A 44 -3.39 -15.19 -1.42
N GLN A 45 -2.45 -16.14 -1.47
CA GLN A 45 -1.16 -16.06 -0.78
C GLN A 45 -0.11 -15.25 -1.56
N THR A 46 -0.42 -14.84 -2.78
CA THR A 46 0.47 -14.00 -3.60
C THR A 46 -0.35 -12.97 -4.32
N VAL A 47 0.04 -11.71 -4.18
CA VAL A 47 -0.49 -10.59 -4.96
C VAL A 47 0.66 -9.89 -5.67
N THR A 48 0.40 -9.35 -6.88
CA THR A 48 1.40 -8.61 -7.65
C THR A 48 0.92 -7.19 -7.83
N VAL A 49 1.79 -6.22 -7.52
CA VAL A 49 1.51 -4.78 -7.58
C VAL A 49 2.68 -4.03 -8.22
N GLN A 50 2.46 -2.77 -8.62
CA GLN A 50 3.51 -1.91 -9.18
C GLN A 50 4.17 -1.06 -8.11
N ALA A 51 5.49 -0.88 -8.22
CA ALA A 51 6.25 0.06 -7.38
C ALA A 51 5.77 1.50 -7.57
N GLY A 52 5.79 2.27 -6.48
CA GLY A 52 5.42 3.68 -6.48
C GLY A 52 3.93 3.97 -6.67
N THR A 53 3.09 2.94 -6.78
CA THR A 53 1.63 3.10 -6.92
C THR A 53 0.94 2.86 -5.58
N PRO A 54 0.05 3.75 -5.11
CA PRO A 54 -0.80 3.48 -3.95
C PRO A 54 -1.76 2.33 -4.24
N ILE A 55 -1.70 1.29 -3.42
CA ILE A 55 -2.54 0.09 -3.55
C ILE A 55 -3.52 0.03 -2.40
N SER A 56 -4.81 -0.09 -2.69
CA SER A 56 -5.86 -0.32 -1.71
C SER A 56 -5.99 -1.81 -1.43
N PHE A 57 -5.66 -2.25 -0.22
CA PHE A 57 -5.86 -3.61 0.24
C PHE A 57 -7.18 -3.70 1.01
N GLU A 58 -8.10 -4.51 0.52
CA GLU A 58 -9.29 -4.91 1.24
C GLU A 58 -9.05 -6.26 1.90
N LEU A 59 -8.98 -6.27 3.23
CA LEU A 59 -8.67 -7.43 4.06
C LEU A 59 -9.97 -7.93 4.69
N ARG A 60 -10.39 -9.14 4.37
CA ARG A 60 -11.66 -9.73 4.84
C ARG A 60 -11.38 -10.89 5.77
N ASN A 61 -11.67 -10.72 7.04
CA ASN A 61 -11.60 -11.82 8.00
C ASN A 61 -12.94 -12.57 8.04
N GLU A 62 -12.96 -13.80 7.52
CA GLU A 62 -14.13 -14.70 7.52
C GLU A 62 -14.08 -15.70 8.68
N ASP A 63 -13.06 -15.64 9.52
CA ASP A 63 -12.90 -16.52 10.68
C ASP A 63 -13.54 -15.93 11.95
N PRO A 64 -13.94 -16.78 12.90
CA PRO A 64 -14.53 -16.35 14.17
C PRO A 64 -13.47 -15.90 15.20
N ILE A 65 -12.24 -15.68 14.79
CA ILE A 65 -11.12 -15.23 15.62
C ILE A 65 -10.42 -14.04 14.96
N GLU A 66 -9.69 -13.29 15.76
CA GLU A 66 -8.86 -12.19 15.32
C GLU A 66 -7.64 -12.69 14.55
N HIS A 67 -7.22 -11.89 13.57
CA HIS A 67 -5.99 -12.06 12.81
C HIS A 67 -5.24 -10.75 12.66
N GLU A 68 -4.01 -10.84 12.17
CA GLU A 68 -3.19 -9.68 11.78
C GLU A 68 -2.73 -9.83 10.34
N TRP A 69 -2.63 -8.71 9.65
CA TRP A 69 -1.96 -8.60 8.36
C TRP A 69 -0.82 -7.61 8.51
N ILE A 70 0.38 -8.14 8.71
CA ILE A 70 1.60 -7.36 8.86
C ILE A 70 2.43 -7.59 7.60
N VAL A 71 2.66 -6.54 6.80
CA VAL A 71 3.43 -6.64 5.56
C VAL A 71 4.73 -5.85 5.65
N GLY A 72 5.83 -6.46 5.28
CA GLY A 72 7.13 -5.79 5.33
C GLY A 72 8.31 -6.68 4.93
N ASP A 73 9.48 -6.17 5.24
CA ASP A 73 10.75 -6.87 5.08
C ASP A 73 11.08 -7.77 6.30
N ASP A 74 12.23 -8.43 6.24
CA ASP A 74 12.69 -9.30 7.32
C ASP A 74 12.85 -8.59 8.68
N LEU A 75 13.14 -7.28 8.66
CA LEU A 75 13.30 -6.52 9.90
C LEU A 75 11.95 -6.33 10.60
N VAL A 76 10.92 -5.95 9.86
CA VAL A 76 9.55 -5.81 10.36
C VAL A 76 9.12 -7.12 11.02
N HIS A 77 9.23 -8.24 10.33
CA HIS A 77 8.80 -9.53 10.86
C HIS A 77 9.64 -10.01 12.03
N ARG A 78 10.92 -9.66 12.10
CA ARG A 78 11.76 -9.98 13.25
C ARG A 78 11.30 -9.26 14.51
N VAL A 79 10.97 -7.96 14.39
CA VAL A 79 10.48 -7.15 15.51
C VAL A 79 9.17 -7.71 16.05
N HIS A 80 8.24 -8.06 15.16
CA HIS A 80 6.95 -8.66 15.53
C HIS A 80 7.10 -10.02 16.22
N ARG A 81 8.01 -10.88 15.75
CA ARG A 81 8.29 -12.16 16.43
C ARG A 81 8.87 -11.99 17.83
N LEU A 82 9.51 -10.87 18.11
CA LEU A 82 10.03 -10.57 19.45
C LEU A 82 8.97 -9.93 20.37
N GLY A 83 7.83 -9.53 19.81
CA GLY A 83 6.75 -8.85 20.56
C GLY A 83 7.20 -7.50 21.12
N THR A 84 7.99 -6.74 20.36
CA THR A 84 8.56 -5.47 20.82
C THR A 84 7.91 -4.25 20.16
N GLU A 85 7.01 -4.45 19.23
CA GLU A 85 6.24 -3.39 18.58
C GLU A 85 5.16 -2.83 19.51
N PRO A 86 4.98 -1.50 19.55
CA PRO A 86 4.09 -0.88 20.52
C PRO A 86 2.61 -0.85 20.11
N TYR A 87 2.27 -0.84 18.82
CA TYR A 87 0.88 -0.70 18.36
C TYR A 87 0.75 -0.88 16.85
N HIS A 88 -0.30 -1.57 16.37
CA HIS A 88 -0.45 -1.92 14.96
C HIS A 88 -1.37 -0.99 14.15
N ASP A 89 -2.49 -0.57 14.70
CA ASP A 89 -3.61 0.00 13.93
C ASP A 89 -3.38 1.40 13.32
N GLU A 90 -2.26 2.05 13.61
CA GLU A 90 -1.93 3.37 13.04
C GLU A 90 -0.95 3.28 11.87
N ILE A 91 -0.46 2.09 11.55
CA ILE A 91 0.51 1.85 10.49
C ILE A 91 -0.18 1.14 9.33
N PRO A 92 -0.21 1.72 8.10
CA PRO A 92 -0.92 1.12 6.97
C PRO A 92 -0.49 -0.31 6.61
N THR A 93 0.73 -0.70 6.97
CA THR A 93 1.30 -2.03 6.76
C THR A 93 1.04 -3.01 7.90
N GLU A 94 0.34 -2.59 8.96
CA GLU A 94 0.13 -3.36 10.18
C GLU A 94 -1.33 -3.25 10.61
N VAL A 95 -2.15 -4.20 10.22
CA VAL A 95 -3.61 -4.15 10.40
C VAL A 95 -4.08 -5.31 11.27
N THR A 96 -4.76 -4.97 12.35
CA THR A 96 -5.52 -5.93 13.17
C THR A 96 -6.91 -6.15 12.55
N LEU A 97 -7.31 -7.39 12.43
CA LEU A 97 -8.56 -7.84 11.80
C LEU A 97 -9.42 -8.61 12.80
N PRO A 98 -10.33 -7.96 13.52
CA PRO A 98 -11.28 -8.65 14.38
C PRO A 98 -12.09 -9.71 13.64
N ALA A 99 -12.65 -10.67 14.39
CA ALA A 99 -13.46 -11.74 13.84
C ALA A 99 -14.60 -11.20 12.96
N PHE A 100 -14.74 -11.75 11.75
CA PHE A 100 -15.78 -11.41 10.77
C PHE A 100 -15.78 -9.95 10.27
N GLU A 101 -14.69 -9.21 10.49
CA GLU A 101 -14.57 -7.84 10.00
C GLU A 101 -13.82 -7.72 8.69
N THR A 102 -14.09 -6.64 7.98
CA THR A 102 -13.34 -6.18 6.82
C THR A 102 -12.64 -4.88 7.16
N ARG A 103 -11.36 -4.78 6.81
CA ARG A 103 -10.54 -3.57 6.94
C ARG A 103 -9.99 -3.19 5.59
N THR A 104 -9.81 -1.90 5.36
CA THR A 104 -9.16 -1.38 4.16
C THR A 104 -7.98 -0.53 4.57
N THR A 105 -6.84 -0.76 3.92
CA THR A 105 -5.64 0.05 4.09
C THR A 105 -5.04 0.39 2.74
N VAL A 106 -4.28 1.49 2.65
CA VAL A 106 -3.58 1.89 1.43
C VAL A 106 -2.08 1.85 1.69
N VAL A 107 -1.36 1.09 0.89
CA VAL A 107 0.10 0.94 1.00
C VAL A 107 0.75 1.27 -0.33
N THR A 108 1.86 2.01 -0.28
CA THR A 108 2.74 2.24 -1.42
C THR A 108 4.08 1.55 -1.15
N PHE A 109 4.50 0.72 -2.10
CA PHE A 109 5.82 0.08 -2.07
C PHE A 109 6.75 0.81 -3.02
N ASP A 110 7.76 1.50 -2.48
CA ASP A 110 8.63 2.36 -3.29
C ASP A 110 9.63 1.59 -4.16
N LYS A 111 9.90 0.33 -3.83
CA LYS A 111 10.92 -0.48 -4.49
C LYS A 111 10.37 -1.83 -4.93
N PRO A 112 10.75 -2.30 -6.13
CA PRO A 112 10.49 -3.68 -6.54
C PRO A 112 11.12 -4.68 -5.57
N GLY A 113 10.45 -5.82 -5.39
CA GLY A 113 10.90 -6.86 -4.47
C GLY A 113 9.77 -7.75 -3.97
N GLU A 114 10.07 -8.61 -3.03
CA GLU A 114 9.10 -9.45 -2.34
C GLU A 114 8.98 -8.98 -0.89
N TYR A 115 7.75 -8.66 -0.49
CA TYR A 115 7.40 -8.25 0.87
C TYR A 115 6.46 -9.31 1.43
N LEU A 116 6.85 -9.96 2.50
CA LEU A 116 5.99 -10.94 3.15
C LEU A 116 4.83 -10.24 3.85
N PHE A 117 3.68 -10.89 3.90
CA PHE A 117 2.64 -10.56 4.86
C PHE A 117 2.36 -11.77 5.74
N ILE A 118 2.33 -11.55 7.06
CA ILE A 118 2.31 -12.61 8.07
C ILE A 118 1.32 -12.21 9.18
N CYS A 119 0.63 -13.20 9.73
CA CYS A 119 -0.08 -13.06 11.00
C CYS A 119 0.85 -13.50 12.13
N HIS A 120 1.21 -12.58 13.04
CA HIS A 120 2.12 -12.87 14.16
C HIS A 120 1.42 -13.27 15.45
N LEU A 121 0.09 -13.43 15.45
CA LEU A 121 -0.60 -14.01 16.59
C LEU A 121 0.00 -15.41 16.91
N PRO A 122 0.05 -15.80 18.19
CA PRO A 122 0.73 -17.02 18.63
C PRO A 122 0.32 -18.26 17.84
N GLY A 123 1.29 -18.88 17.18
CA GLY A 123 1.11 -20.10 16.39
C GLY A 123 0.68 -19.91 14.94
N HIS A 124 0.11 -18.75 14.55
CA HIS A 124 -0.45 -18.55 13.21
C HIS A 124 0.60 -18.61 12.09
N GLU A 125 1.74 -17.99 12.29
CA GLU A 125 2.86 -18.08 11.33
C GLU A 125 3.33 -19.53 11.14
N ALA A 126 3.49 -20.27 12.25
CA ALA A 126 3.90 -21.67 12.22
C ALA A 126 2.86 -22.57 11.53
N TYR A 127 1.59 -22.17 11.58
CA TYR A 127 0.48 -22.81 10.88
C TYR A 127 0.48 -22.52 9.39
N GLY A 128 1.36 -21.60 8.93
CA GLY A 128 1.52 -21.20 7.54
C GLY A 128 0.61 -20.04 7.15
N MET A 129 0.18 -19.20 8.10
CA MET A 129 -0.58 -17.98 7.82
C MET A 129 0.35 -16.87 7.36
N ARG A 130 0.75 -16.97 6.09
CA ARG A 130 1.67 -16.05 5.43
C ARG A 130 1.42 -15.99 3.93
N GLY A 131 1.86 -14.90 3.31
CA GLY A 131 1.85 -14.72 1.86
C GLY A 131 2.89 -13.71 1.42
N VAL A 132 2.85 -13.30 0.17
CA VAL A 132 3.82 -12.38 -0.42
C VAL A 132 3.14 -11.33 -1.31
N VAL A 133 3.53 -10.08 -1.15
CA VAL A 133 3.32 -9.02 -2.12
C VAL A 133 4.56 -8.98 -3.02
N ARG A 134 4.38 -9.30 -4.30
CA ARG A 134 5.41 -9.17 -5.32
C ARG A 134 5.28 -7.81 -5.96
N VAL A 135 6.24 -6.93 -5.72
CA VAL A 135 6.30 -5.59 -6.27
C VAL A 135 7.15 -5.61 -7.53
N VAL A 136 6.56 -5.22 -8.65
CA VAL A 136 7.21 -5.13 -9.96
C VAL A 136 7.40 -3.66 -10.37
N GLU A 137 8.29 -3.42 -11.36
CA GLU A 137 8.52 -2.07 -11.91
C GLU A 137 7.31 -1.53 -12.67
#